data_a562646d873a4faefdd72a07ef60c619
#
_entry.id   a562646d873a4faefdd72a07ef60c619
#
_cell.length_a   1.000
_cell.length_b   1.000
_cell.length_c   1.000
_cell.angle_alpha   90.00
_cell.angle_beta   90.00
_cell.angle_gamma   90.00
#
_symmetry.space_group_name_H-M   'P 1'
#
loop_
_entity.id
_entity.type
_entity.pdbx_description
1 polymer ?
#
loop_
_entity_poly.entity_id
_entity_poly.type
_entity_poly.pdbx_seq_one_letter_code
_entity_poly.pdbx_strand_id
1 'polypeptide(L)'
;MWYDLFSLVYDRALEDLYAPFRPAAVEPLRLSDGAHVLDLPCGTGQCLDLLAAAVGPTGAVLGVDASRGMLRQARRRIERAGWDTVALRRARAADVDADLLAGALGQPDVDALLCALGLTALPAWEAAFERLFARLRPGGRFVLFDVYAPERTREARAVELVARADLSREAWGPLAARCDDFEREVLSDDAKTFGGELYVASGTKGATSA
;
A
#
# COMPACT_ATOMS: atom_id res chain seq x y z
N MET A 1 -4.18 9.76 15.80
CA MET A 1 -4.20 11.15 16.29
C MET A 1 -3.36 12.11 15.45
N TRP A 2 -2.07 11.85 15.14
CA TRP A 2 -1.26 12.70 14.26
C TRP A 2 -1.83 12.76 12.84
N TYR A 3 -2.04 11.61 12.22
CA TYR A 3 -2.64 11.50 10.88
C TYR A 3 -4.09 12.00 10.79
N ASP A 4 -4.84 12.04 11.89
CA ASP A 4 -6.21 12.58 11.90
C ASP A 4 -6.24 14.11 11.74
N LEU A 5 -5.25 14.82 12.30
CA LEU A 5 -5.14 16.28 12.18
C LEU A 5 -4.47 16.69 10.87
N PHE A 6 -3.54 15.86 10.38
CA PHE A 6 -2.74 16.11 9.19
C PHE A 6 -3.46 15.80 7.88
N SER A 7 -4.52 14.98 7.93
CA SER A 7 -5.19 14.42 6.75
C SER A 7 -5.68 15.45 5.73
N LEU A 8 -5.98 16.68 6.16
CA LEU A 8 -6.53 17.73 5.28
C LEU A 8 -5.46 18.51 4.52
N VAL A 9 -4.30 18.76 5.14
CA VAL A 9 -3.18 19.51 4.53
C VAL A 9 -2.25 18.55 3.78
N TYR A 10 -2.04 17.37 4.36
CA TYR A 10 -1.21 16.30 3.85
C TYR A 10 -1.76 15.74 2.53
N ASP A 11 -3.08 15.64 2.39
CA ASP A 11 -3.74 15.03 1.23
C ASP A 11 -3.41 15.77 -0.07
N ARG A 12 -3.56 17.09 -0.10
CA ARG A 12 -3.34 17.87 -1.32
C ARG A 12 -1.89 17.93 -1.77
N ALA A 13 -0.97 18.21 -0.83
CA ALA A 13 0.44 18.34 -1.18
C ALA A 13 1.06 17.00 -1.64
N LEU A 14 0.70 15.89 -1.00
CA LEU A 14 1.19 14.58 -1.38
C LEU A 14 0.39 13.96 -2.55
N GLU A 15 -0.87 14.35 -2.73
CA GLU A 15 -1.65 13.93 -3.89
C GLU A 15 -0.96 14.35 -5.18
N ASP A 16 -0.64 15.64 -5.31
CA ASP A 16 0.03 16.18 -6.49
C ASP A 16 1.44 15.60 -6.68
N LEU A 17 2.15 15.39 -5.56
CA LEU A 17 3.52 14.89 -5.57
C LEU A 17 3.63 13.45 -6.08
N TYR A 18 2.77 12.55 -5.59
CA TYR A 18 2.85 11.13 -5.92
C TYR A 18 1.89 10.71 -7.04
N ALA A 19 0.94 11.55 -7.46
CA ALA A 19 -0.03 11.23 -8.49
C ALA A 19 0.59 10.69 -9.79
N PRO A 20 1.71 11.27 -10.32
CA PRO A 20 2.34 10.78 -11.55
C PRO A 20 2.89 9.35 -11.43
N PHE A 21 3.20 8.90 -10.22
CA PHE A 21 3.86 7.62 -9.96
C PHE A 21 2.88 6.50 -9.53
N ARG A 22 1.62 6.82 -9.22
CA ARG A 22 0.62 5.83 -8.77
C ARG A 22 0.31 4.74 -9.80
N PRO A 23 0.26 5.02 -11.11
CA PRO A 23 0.14 3.96 -12.09
C PRO A 23 1.24 2.91 -11.97
N ALA A 24 2.51 3.34 -11.77
CA ALA A 24 3.64 2.45 -11.56
C ALA A 24 3.52 1.63 -10.24
N ALA A 25 2.77 2.11 -9.25
CA ALA A 25 2.48 1.35 -8.03
C ALA A 25 1.38 0.29 -8.22
N VAL A 26 0.44 0.50 -9.15
CA VAL A 26 -0.71 -0.38 -9.36
C VAL A 26 -0.47 -1.38 -10.49
N GLU A 27 0.16 -0.98 -11.57
CA GLU A 27 0.42 -1.82 -12.74
C GLU A 27 1.12 -3.16 -12.41
N PRO A 28 2.17 -3.21 -11.53
CA PRO A 28 2.83 -4.45 -11.20
C PRO A 28 1.96 -5.45 -10.41
N LEU A 29 0.78 -5.06 -9.91
CA LEU A 29 -0.18 -5.99 -9.32
C LEU A 29 -0.75 -6.97 -10.36
N ARG A 30 -0.70 -6.63 -11.66
CA ARG A 30 -1.19 -7.45 -12.78
C ARG A 30 -2.63 -7.94 -12.55
N LEU A 31 -3.49 -7.01 -12.15
CA LEU A 31 -4.88 -7.31 -11.80
C LEU A 31 -5.71 -7.72 -13.03
N SER A 32 -6.71 -8.55 -12.79
CA SER A 32 -7.73 -8.93 -13.77
C SER A 32 -9.12 -8.70 -13.20
N ASP A 33 -10.12 -8.68 -14.08
CA ASP A 33 -11.52 -8.65 -13.66
C ASP A 33 -11.81 -9.75 -12.63
N GLY A 34 -12.51 -9.39 -11.57
CA GLY A 34 -12.86 -10.29 -10.48
C GLY A 34 -11.78 -10.43 -9.39
N ALA A 35 -10.63 -9.78 -9.52
CA ALA A 35 -9.57 -9.85 -8.50
C ALA A 35 -9.99 -9.19 -7.17
N HIS A 36 -9.56 -9.79 -6.06
CA HIS A 36 -9.71 -9.24 -4.72
C HIS A 36 -8.38 -8.66 -4.24
N VAL A 37 -8.39 -7.38 -3.90
CA VAL A 37 -7.19 -6.61 -3.57
C VAL A 37 -7.27 -6.04 -2.16
N LEU A 38 -6.17 -6.13 -1.43
CA LEU A 38 -5.95 -5.39 -0.18
C LEU A 38 -5.02 -4.20 -0.43
N ASP A 39 -5.48 -2.99 -0.11
CA ASP A 39 -4.69 -1.76 -0.09
C ASP A 39 -4.45 -1.35 1.37
N LEU A 40 -3.21 -1.47 1.86
CA LEU A 40 -2.86 -1.19 3.25
C LEU A 40 -1.42 -0.62 3.38
N PRO A 41 -1.29 0.58 3.99
CA PRO A 41 -2.34 1.50 4.39
C PRO A 41 -2.94 2.22 3.18
N CYS A 42 -4.25 2.28 3.08
CA CYS A 42 -4.90 2.94 1.96
C CYS A 42 -4.90 4.48 2.06
N GLY A 43 -4.59 5.02 3.23
CA GLY A 43 -4.57 6.45 3.48
C GLY A 43 -5.88 7.13 3.10
N THR A 44 -5.79 8.21 2.34
CA THR A 44 -6.94 8.95 1.81
C THR A 44 -7.56 8.32 0.56
N GLY A 45 -7.09 7.13 0.16
CA GLY A 45 -7.64 6.37 -0.96
C GLY A 45 -7.14 6.80 -2.32
N GLN A 46 -5.90 7.26 -2.39
CA GLN A 46 -5.35 7.83 -3.62
C GLN A 46 -5.03 6.80 -4.72
N CYS A 47 -4.96 5.50 -4.41
CA CYS A 47 -4.82 4.42 -5.39
C CYS A 47 -6.15 3.72 -5.71
N LEU A 48 -7.24 4.04 -4.97
CA LEU A 48 -8.51 3.31 -5.08
C LEU A 48 -9.18 3.42 -6.45
N ASP A 49 -8.99 4.53 -7.16
CA ASP A 49 -9.49 4.74 -8.52
C ASP A 49 -8.87 3.75 -9.52
N LEU A 50 -7.55 3.64 -9.48
CA LEU A 50 -6.80 2.71 -10.33
C LEU A 50 -7.12 1.25 -9.97
N LEU A 51 -7.19 0.95 -8.67
CA LEU A 51 -7.52 -0.40 -8.20
C LEU A 51 -8.95 -0.80 -8.59
N ALA A 52 -9.94 0.08 -8.35
CA ALA A 52 -11.35 -0.19 -8.69
C ALA A 52 -11.53 -0.39 -10.19
N ALA A 53 -10.86 0.41 -11.02
CA ALA A 53 -10.87 0.25 -12.47
C ALA A 53 -10.24 -1.09 -12.90
N ALA A 54 -9.14 -1.49 -12.27
CA ALA A 54 -8.39 -2.69 -12.64
C ALA A 54 -9.07 -4.00 -12.23
N VAL A 55 -9.83 -4.02 -11.11
CA VAL A 55 -10.55 -5.23 -10.67
C VAL A 55 -11.91 -5.41 -11.38
N GLY A 56 -12.39 -4.39 -12.06
CA GLY A 56 -13.66 -4.41 -12.76
C GLY A 56 -14.90 -4.57 -11.85
N PRO A 57 -16.10 -4.76 -12.42
CA PRO A 57 -17.33 -4.77 -11.65
C PRO A 57 -17.57 -6.03 -10.83
N THR A 58 -16.82 -7.10 -11.07
CA THR A 58 -16.92 -8.38 -10.36
C THR A 58 -15.83 -8.58 -9.31
N GLY A 59 -14.82 -7.70 -9.27
CA GLY A 59 -13.76 -7.71 -8.28
C GLY A 59 -14.10 -6.93 -7.02
N ALA A 60 -13.16 -6.90 -6.09
CA ALA A 60 -13.31 -6.15 -4.84
C ALA A 60 -11.99 -5.57 -4.35
N VAL A 61 -12.04 -4.37 -3.81
CA VAL A 61 -10.91 -3.68 -3.17
C VAL A 61 -11.24 -3.43 -1.71
N LEU A 62 -10.38 -3.87 -0.82
CA LEU A 62 -10.45 -3.54 0.60
C LEU A 62 -9.34 -2.53 0.96
N GLY A 63 -9.74 -1.28 1.21
CA GLY A 63 -8.86 -0.28 1.78
C GLY A 63 -8.82 -0.38 3.30
N VAL A 64 -7.64 -0.54 3.88
CA VAL A 64 -7.43 -0.61 5.33
C VAL A 64 -6.51 0.50 5.79
N ASP A 65 -6.91 1.24 6.82
CA ASP A 65 -6.07 2.23 7.50
C ASP A 65 -6.41 2.34 8.98
N ALA A 66 -5.44 2.67 9.82
CA ALA A 66 -5.65 2.87 11.25
C ALA A 66 -6.27 4.23 11.60
N SER A 67 -6.09 5.23 10.73
CA SER A 67 -6.55 6.61 10.91
C SER A 67 -8.00 6.80 10.48
N ARG A 68 -8.82 7.30 11.40
CA ARG A 68 -10.20 7.73 11.09
C ARG A 68 -10.24 8.90 10.11
N GLY A 69 -9.26 9.81 10.21
CA GLY A 69 -9.15 10.97 9.34
C GLY A 69 -8.90 10.57 7.90
N MET A 70 -7.94 9.66 7.66
CA MET A 70 -7.62 9.10 6.35
C MET A 70 -8.85 8.40 5.73
N LEU A 71 -9.45 7.46 6.45
CA LEU A 71 -10.63 6.72 5.98
C LEU A 71 -11.84 7.62 5.71
N ARG A 72 -11.98 8.75 6.37
CA ARG A 72 -13.03 9.73 6.06
C ARG A 72 -12.84 10.37 4.69
N GLN A 73 -11.60 10.66 4.31
CA GLN A 73 -11.30 11.18 2.97
C GLN A 73 -11.48 10.09 1.90
N ALA A 74 -10.96 8.89 2.15
CA ALA A 74 -11.15 7.75 1.26
C ALA A 74 -12.64 7.48 1.00
N ARG A 75 -13.48 7.50 2.05
CA ARG A 75 -14.93 7.33 1.91
C ARG A 75 -15.56 8.39 1.03
N ARG A 76 -15.18 9.65 1.17
CA ARG A 76 -15.67 10.73 0.31
C ARG A 76 -15.27 10.54 -1.16
N ARG A 77 -14.13 9.93 -1.43
CA ARG A 77 -13.71 9.58 -2.80
C ARG A 77 -14.63 8.49 -3.36
N ILE A 78 -14.84 7.42 -2.59
CA ILE A 78 -15.72 6.31 -2.97
C ILE A 78 -17.14 6.81 -3.28
N GLU A 79 -17.72 7.59 -2.36
CA GLU A 79 -19.07 8.15 -2.50
C GLU A 79 -19.21 9.05 -3.74
N ARG A 80 -18.21 9.91 -4.01
CA ARG A 80 -18.21 10.80 -5.18
C ARG A 80 -18.06 10.05 -6.50
N ALA A 81 -17.30 8.97 -6.50
CA ALA A 81 -17.02 8.18 -7.70
C ALA A 81 -18.04 7.05 -7.93
N GLY A 82 -18.83 6.70 -6.91
CA GLY A 82 -19.82 5.62 -6.99
C GLY A 82 -19.18 4.23 -7.12
N TRP A 83 -18.06 3.98 -6.44
CA TRP A 83 -17.38 2.67 -6.49
C TRP A 83 -18.05 1.68 -5.53
N ASP A 84 -18.90 0.80 -6.05
CA ASP A 84 -19.56 -0.26 -5.26
C ASP A 84 -18.62 -1.44 -4.93
N THR A 85 -17.51 -1.56 -5.66
CA THR A 85 -16.49 -2.62 -5.48
C THR A 85 -15.47 -2.30 -4.40
N VAL A 86 -15.51 -1.11 -3.77
CA VAL A 86 -14.52 -0.65 -2.79
C VAL A 86 -15.11 -0.60 -1.40
N ALA A 87 -14.55 -1.38 -0.49
CA ALA A 87 -14.88 -1.35 0.94
C ALA A 87 -13.74 -0.75 1.76
N LEU A 88 -14.07 -0.14 2.91
CA LEU A 88 -13.08 0.39 3.86
C LEU A 88 -13.22 -0.28 5.22
N ARG A 89 -12.08 -0.59 5.85
CA ARG A 89 -12.02 -1.07 7.23
C ARG A 89 -10.99 -0.28 8.03
N ARG A 90 -11.36 0.04 9.26
CA ARG A 90 -10.40 0.63 10.19
C ARG A 90 -9.73 -0.48 10.98
N ALA A 91 -8.44 -0.71 10.70
CA ALA A 91 -7.61 -1.66 11.42
C ALA A 91 -6.13 -1.25 11.33
N ARG A 92 -5.30 -1.77 12.22
CA ARG A 92 -3.83 -1.70 12.09
C ARG A 92 -3.38 -2.89 11.23
N ALA A 93 -2.20 -2.79 10.63
CA ALA A 93 -1.62 -3.91 9.89
C ALA A 93 -1.52 -5.21 10.73
N ALA A 94 -1.27 -5.06 12.03
CA ALA A 94 -1.21 -6.17 12.97
C ALA A 94 -2.57 -6.86 13.23
N ASP A 95 -3.67 -6.20 12.92
CA ASP A 95 -5.03 -6.70 13.18
C ASP A 95 -5.67 -7.30 11.90
N VAL A 96 -4.95 -7.28 10.77
CA VAL A 96 -5.43 -7.89 9.53
C VAL A 96 -5.25 -9.41 9.59
N ASP A 97 -6.36 -10.13 9.55
CA ASP A 97 -6.42 -11.60 9.59
C ASP A 97 -7.43 -12.14 8.57
N ALA A 98 -7.58 -13.46 8.56
CA ALA A 98 -8.50 -14.15 7.66
C ALA A 98 -9.96 -13.76 7.90
N ASP A 99 -10.36 -13.55 9.14
CA ASP A 99 -11.76 -13.24 9.51
C ASP A 99 -12.12 -11.82 9.04
N LEU A 100 -11.20 -10.86 9.20
CA LEU A 100 -11.37 -9.50 8.70
C LEU A 100 -11.55 -9.49 7.18
N LEU A 101 -10.71 -10.24 6.46
CA LEU A 101 -10.78 -10.32 4.99
C LEU A 101 -12.06 -11.05 4.55
N ALA A 102 -12.38 -12.20 5.15
CA ALA A 102 -13.59 -12.95 4.84
C ALA A 102 -14.86 -12.12 5.09
N GLY A 103 -14.90 -11.37 6.19
CA GLY A 103 -16.02 -10.48 6.49
C GLY A 103 -16.16 -9.26 5.57
N ALA A 104 -15.09 -8.88 4.87
CA ALA A 104 -15.07 -7.70 3.99
C ALA A 104 -15.13 -8.06 2.50
N LEU A 105 -14.47 -9.15 2.11
CA LEU A 105 -14.28 -9.57 0.72
C LEU A 105 -14.95 -10.92 0.40
N GLY A 106 -15.53 -11.60 1.41
CA GLY A 106 -16.12 -12.92 1.25
C GLY A 106 -15.10 -14.07 1.19
N GLN A 107 -13.80 -13.79 1.31
CA GLN A 107 -12.73 -14.77 1.27
C GLN A 107 -11.55 -14.39 2.19
N PRO A 108 -10.83 -15.38 2.76
CA PRO A 108 -9.81 -15.15 3.78
C PRO A 108 -8.46 -14.65 3.24
N ASP A 109 -8.23 -14.76 1.95
CA ASP A 109 -6.99 -14.40 1.28
C ASP A 109 -7.27 -13.51 0.05
N VAL A 110 -6.26 -12.79 -0.42
CA VAL A 110 -6.38 -11.86 -1.54
C VAL A 110 -5.52 -12.27 -2.73
N ASP A 111 -5.92 -11.84 -3.93
CA ASP A 111 -5.20 -12.03 -5.17
C ASP A 111 -3.97 -11.12 -5.26
N ALA A 112 -4.11 -9.91 -4.72
CA ALA A 112 -3.04 -8.93 -4.73
C ALA A 112 -3.07 -8.03 -3.49
N LEU A 113 -1.89 -7.51 -3.14
CA LEU A 113 -1.70 -6.62 -2.02
C LEU A 113 -0.84 -5.43 -2.45
N LEU A 114 -1.36 -4.23 -2.23
CA LEU A 114 -0.64 -2.98 -2.38
C LEU A 114 -0.29 -2.42 -1.00
N CYS A 115 0.98 -2.06 -0.81
CA CYS A 115 1.43 -1.28 0.33
C CYS A 115 2.14 -0.02 -0.18
N ALA A 116 1.40 1.10 -0.19
CA ALA A 116 1.90 2.36 -0.71
C ALA A 116 2.25 3.34 0.43
N LEU A 117 3.52 3.77 0.50
CA LEU A 117 4.06 4.73 1.46
C LEU A 117 3.72 4.37 2.93
N GLY A 118 3.82 3.09 3.27
CA GLY A 118 3.32 2.63 4.54
C GLY A 118 4.23 1.73 5.34
N LEU A 119 4.96 0.82 4.71
CA LEU A 119 5.72 -0.17 5.44
C LEU A 119 6.87 0.45 6.23
N THR A 120 7.51 1.48 5.69
CA THR A 120 8.54 2.27 6.37
C THR A 120 8.01 3.04 7.59
N ALA A 121 6.71 3.35 7.63
CA ALA A 121 6.06 4.06 8.72
C ALA A 121 5.56 3.14 9.86
N LEU A 122 5.55 1.82 9.67
CA LEU A 122 5.10 0.88 10.69
C LEU A 122 6.23 0.54 11.69
N PRO A 123 6.00 0.67 13.01
CA PRO A 123 7.03 0.33 14.00
C PRO A 123 7.50 -1.13 13.94
N ALA A 124 6.58 -2.07 13.77
CA ALA A 124 6.85 -3.51 13.64
C ALA A 124 6.65 -3.96 12.18
N TRP A 125 7.34 -3.32 11.25
CA TRP A 125 7.11 -3.46 9.81
C TRP A 125 7.37 -4.89 9.29
N GLU A 126 8.37 -5.60 9.81
CA GLU A 126 8.65 -6.98 9.42
C GLU A 126 7.49 -7.91 9.81
N ALA A 127 7.01 -7.80 11.05
CA ALA A 127 5.85 -8.58 11.50
C ALA A 127 4.57 -8.22 10.73
N ALA A 128 4.41 -6.96 10.34
CA ALA A 128 3.32 -6.52 9.47
C ALA A 128 3.45 -7.14 8.09
N PHE A 129 4.64 -7.11 7.48
CA PHE A 129 4.91 -7.76 6.20
C PHE A 129 4.55 -9.25 6.25
N GLU A 130 5.04 -9.99 7.26
CA GLU A 130 4.77 -11.43 7.41
C GLU A 130 3.27 -11.72 7.45
N ARG A 131 2.54 -10.94 8.23
CA ARG A 131 1.10 -11.10 8.38
C ARG A 131 0.37 -10.83 7.06
N LEU A 132 0.73 -9.77 6.38
CA LEU A 132 0.13 -9.39 5.11
C LEU A 132 0.48 -10.41 4.01
N PHE A 133 1.74 -10.83 3.94
CA PHE A 133 2.19 -11.84 2.98
C PHE A 133 1.50 -13.19 3.22
N ALA A 134 1.19 -13.54 4.48
CA ALA A 134 0.43 -14.75 4.80
C ALA A 134 -1.00 -14.71 4.21
N ARG A 135 -1.61 -13.54 4.08
CA ARG A 135 -2.96 -13.36 3.49
C ARG A 135 -2.96 -13.25 1.96
N LEU A 136 -1.82 -13.26 1.33
CA LEU A 136 -1.73 -13.37 -0.11
C LEU A 136 -1.87 -14.84 -0.51
N ARG A 137 -2.74 -15.15 -1.46
CA ARG A 137 -2.90 -16.52 -1.98
C ARG A 137 -1.63 -16.98 -2.74
N PRO A 138 -1.37 -18.27 -2.89
CA PRO A 138 -0.36 -18.76 -3.83
C PRO A 138 -0.63 -18.21 -5.24
N GLY A 139 0.41 -17.71 -5.90
CA GLY A 139 0.30 -17.00 -7.19
C GLY A 139 -0.18 -15.56 -7.10
N GLY A 140 -0.53 -15.06 -5.92
CA GLY A 140 -0.89 -13.65 -5.70
C GLY A 140 0.33 -12.73 -5.72
N ARG A 141 0.12 -11.44 -6.02
CA ARG A 141 1.19 -10.43 -6.12
C ARG A 141 1.19 -9.46 -4.97
N PHE A 142 2.38 -9.18 -4.44
CA PHE A 142 2.63 -8.12 -3.47
C PHE A 142 3.39 -6.99 -4.15
N VAL A 143 2.90 -5.77 -3.98
CA VAL A 143 3.57 -4.55 -4.47
C VAL A 143 3.81 -3.60 -3.32
N LEU A 144 5.05 -3.15 -3.22
CA LEU A 144 5.50 -2.06 -2.36
C LEU A 144 5.78 -0.82 -3.22
N PHE A 145 5.27 0.31 -2.79
CA PHE A 145 5.61 1.62 -3.34
C PHE A 145 6.02 2.50 -2.17
N ASP A 146 7.30 2.84 -2.06
CA ASP A 146 7.80 3.53 -0.86
C ASP A 146 9.07 4.36 -1.19
N VAL A 147 9.61 5.03 -0.20
CA VAL A 147 10.85 5.82 -0.32
C VAL A 147 11.96 5.14 0.48
N TYR A 148 13.16 5.11 -0.11
CA TYR A 148 14.37 4.59 0.53
C TYR A 148 15.48 5.62 0.55
N ALA A 149 16.11 5.82 1.69
CA ALA A 149 17.25 6.71 1.86
C ALA A 149 18.34 6.02 2.70
N PRO A 150 19.41 5.46 2.07
CA PRO A 150 20.50 4.83 2.80
C PRO A 150 21.27 5.83 3.67
N GLU A 151 21.26 7.10 3.26
CA GLU A 151 21.92 8.18 3.99
C GLU A 151 20.89 9.11 4.64
N ARG A 152 21.10 9.45 5.91
CA ARG A 152 20.25 10.39 6.65
C ARG A 152 20.61 11.84 6.32
N THR A 153 20.30 12.28 5.12
CA THR A 153 20.41 13.66 4.69
C THR A 153 19.43 14.57 5.46
N ARG A 154 19.53 15.89 5.28
CA ARG A 154 18.57 16.84 5.89
C ARG A 154 17.17 16.65 5.31
N GLU A 155 17.09 16.39 4.05
CA GLU A 155 15.86 16.14 3.28
C GLU A 155 15.20 14.85 3.76
N ALA A 156 15.96 13.74 3.87
CA ALA A 156 15.47 12.47 4.41
C ALA A 156 14.88 12.64 5.82
N ARG A 157 15.60 13.35 6.71
CA ARG A 157 15.12 13.61 8.08
C ARG A 157 13.84 14.45 8.11
N ALA A 158 13.69 15.41 7.19
CA ALA A 158 12.47 16.22 7.10
C ALA A 158 11.28 15.34 6.69
N VAL A 159 11.46 14.46 5.71
CA VAL A 159 10.44 13.50 5.28
C VAL A 159 10.14 12.49 6.39
N GLU A 160 11.15 11.89 7.03
CA GLU A 160 10.98 10.98 8.18
C GLU A 160 10.15 11.60 9.31
N LEU A 161 10.42 12.87 9.63
CA LEU A 161 9.70 13.57 10.69
C LEU A 161 8.22 13.77 10.33
N VAL A 162 7.94 14.17 9.09
CA VAL A 162 6.59 14.45 8.60
C VAL A 162 5.80 13.15 8.41
N ALA A 163 6.40 12.17 7.74
CA ALA A 163 5.79 10.86 7.46
C ALA A 163 5.83 9.92 8.67
N ARG A 164 6.60 10.22 9.73
CA ARG A 164 6.89 9.31 10.83
C ARG A 164 7.39 7.96 10.34
N ALA A 165 8.17 7.98 9.28
CA ALA A 165 8.73 6.82 8.63
C ALA A 165 10.22 6.68 8.98
N ASP A 166 10.78 5.51 8.75
CA ASP A 166 12.22 5.26 8.78
C ASP A 166 12.64 4.87 7.35
N LEU A 167 13.14 5.85 6.61
CA LEU A 167 13.50 5.69 5.21
C LEU A 167 14.77 4.86 5.00
N SER A 168 15.52 4.54 6.04
CA SER A 168 16.69 3.69 5.93
C SER A 168 16.36 2.19 5.81
N ARG A 169 15.08 1.82 5.93
CA ARG A 169 14.62 0.43 5.85
C ARG A 169 14.57 -0.08 4.43
N GLU A 170 15.26 -1.18 4.17
CA GLU A 170 15.09 -1.96 2.95
C GLU A 170 13.79 -2.78 3.01
N ALA A 171 12.64 -2.08 3.01
CA ALA A 171 11.35 -2.70 3.22
C ALA A 171 10.98 -3.76 2.16
N TRP A 172 11.66 -3.77 1.02
CA TRP A 172 11.53 -4.80 -0.01
C TRP A 172 12.29 -6.10 0.31
N GLY A 173 13.24 -6.10 1.27
CA GLY A 173 14.11 -7.24 1.56
C GLY A 173 13.35 -8.54 1.82
N PRO A 174 12.32 -8.57 2.68
CA PRO A 174 11.51 -9.76 2.88
C PRO A 174 10.77 -10.25 1.62
N LEU A 175 10.38 -9.34 0.71
CA LEU A 175 9.75 -9.69 -0.55
C LEU A 175 10.78 -10.32 -1.51
N ALA A 176 11.97 -9.72 -1.62
CA ALA A 176 13.07 -10.25 -2.42
C ALA A 176 13.50 -11.66 -1.97
N ALA A 177 13.45 -11.91 -0.67
CA ALA A 177 13.83 -13.21 -0.11
C ALA A 177 12.79 -14.33 -0.35
N ARG A 178 11.55 -14.00 -0.77
CA ARG A 178 10.42 -14.95 -0.88
C ARG A 178 9.87 -15.13 -2.28
N CYS A 179 10.25 -14.28 -3.22
CA CYS A 179 9.69 -14.26 -4.57
C CYS A 179 10.80 -14.45 -5.59
N ASP A 180 10.72 -15.50 -6.41
CA ASP A 180 11.70 -15.78 -7.45
C ASP A 180 11.65 -14.76 -8.60
N ASP A 181 10.48 -14.13 -8.81
CA ASP A 181 10.24 -13.07 -9.79
C ASP A 181 10.28 -11.66 -9.18
N PHE A 182 11.07 -11.48 -8.10
CA PHE A 182 11.23 -10.18 -7.48
C PHE A 182 11.80 -9.15 -8.44
N GLU A 183 11.15 -8.00 -8.51
CA GLU A 183 11.57 -6.84 -9.29
C GLU A 183 11.56 -5.60 -8.40
N ARG A 184 12.54 -4.72 -8.56
CA ARG A 184 12.58 -3.39 -7.93
C ARG A 184 13.01 -2.36 -8.95
N GLU A 185 12.22 -1.32 -9.09
CA GLU A 185 12.47 -0.19 -9.99
C GLU A 185 12.54 1.12 -9.19
N VAL A 186 13.52 1.95 -9.49
CA VAL A 186 13.60 3.33 -8.97
C VAL A 186 12.85 4.23 -9.93
N LEU A 187 11.76 4.84 -9.46
CA LEU A 187 10.90 5.73 -10.23
C LEU A 187 11.41 7.16 -10.24
N SER A 188 12.11 7.56 -9.16
CA SER A 188 12.76 8.86 -9.04
C SER A 188 13.88 8.79 -7.99
N ASP A 189 15.01 9.41 -8.31
CA ASP A 189 16.15 9.61 -7.42
C ASP A 189 16.24 11.06 -6.89
N ASP A 190 15.17 11.84 -7.05
CA ASP A 190 15.09 13.22 -6.55
C ASP A 190 14.96 13.27 -5.03
N ALA A 191 16.09 13.09 -4.35
CA ALA A 191 16.16 13.12 -2.91
C ALA A 191 15.72 14.47 -2.29
N LYS A 192 15.78 15.58 -3.04
CA LYS A 192 15.30 16.88 -2.55
C LYS A 192 13.80 16.88 -2.38
N THR A 193 13.10 16.25 -3.30
CA THR A 193 11.64 16.17 -3.31
C THR A 193 11.12 15.05 -2.40
N PHE A 194 11.72 13.85 -2.49
CA PHE A 194 11.20 12.65 -1.81
C PHE A 194 11.95 12.29 -0.53
N GLY A 195 13.10 12.90 -0.28
CA GLY A 195 13.98 12.53 0.84
C GLY A 195 14.88 11.34 0.55
N GLY A 196 14.70 10.67 -0.59
CA GLY A 196 15.43 9.48 -1.00
C GLY A 196 14.98 9.01 -2.39
N GLU A 197 15.27 7.74 -2.71
CA GLU A 197 14.79 7.09 -3.92
C GLU A 197 13.31 6.70 -3.76
N LEU A 198 12.45 7.19 -4.63
CA LEU A 198 11.09 6.68 -4.77
C LEU A 198 11.15 5.40 -5.60
N TYR A 199 10.65 4.30 -5.08
CA TYR A 199 10.73 3.00 -5.75
C TYR A 199 9.41 2.25 -5.74
N VAL A 200 9.28 1.32 -6.67
CA VAL A 200 8.31 0.23 -6.64
C VAL A 200 9.05 -1.10 -6.56
N ALA A 201 8.55 -2.01 -5.75
CA ALA A 201 9.05 -3.37 -5.67
C ALA A 201 7.89 -4.35 -5.71
N SER A 202 8.02 -5.44 -6.45
CA SER A 202 6.96 -6.41 -6.63
C SER A 202 7.48 -7.84 -6.65
N GLY A 203 6.60 -8.78 -6.34
CA GLY A 203 6.90 -10.21 -6.43
C GLY A 203 5.64 -11.05 -6.28
N THR A 204 5.69 -12.26 -6.82
CA THR A 204 4.61 -13.25 -6.75
C THR A 204 4.88 -14.25 -5.63
N LYS A 205 3.89 -14.48 -4.78
CA LYS A 205 3.97 -15.54 -3.78
C LYS A 205 4.01 -16.91 -4.46
N GLY A 206 5.07 -17.64 -4.24
CA GLY A 206 5.24 -19.00 -4.81
C GLY A 206 4.06 -19.90 -4.46
N ALA A 207 3.81 -20.89 -5.32
CA ALA A 207 2.92 -22.00 -4.98
C ALA A 207 3.51 -22.71 -3.74
N THR A 208 2.75 -22.89 -2.69
CA THR A 208 3.19 -23.67 -1.53
C THR A 208 3.50 -25.09 -2.05
N SER A 209 4.78 -25.47 -2.04
CA SER A 209 5.11 -26.89 -2.20
C SER A 209 4.41 -27.65 -1.05
N ALA A 210 3.49 -28.50 -1.43
CA ALA A 210 2.74 -29.37 -0.53
C ALA A 210 3.67 -30.29 0.25
#